data_97dba6a2c540528c91234785efc3a411
#
_entry.id   97dba6a2c540528c91234785efc3a411
#
_cell.length_a   1.000
_cell.length_b   1.000
_cell.length_c   1.000
_cell.angle_alpha   90.00
_cell.angle_beta   90.00
_cell.angle_gamma   90.00
#
_symmetry.space_group_name_H-M   'P 1'
#
loop_
_entity.id
_entity.type
_entity.pdbx_description
1 polymer ?
#
loop_
_entity_poly.entity_id
_entity_poly.type
_entity_poly.pdbx_seq_one_letter_code
_entity_poly.pdbx_strand_id
1 'polypeptide(L)'
;MNSERADAYRRVMTTLREVGPSKLTAGEQSRIREAADALFFSASLDDDPTAWAALDDVHSLARVLHDSDRWTELSVRRLLDDIADCGPSPAAAVAQAA
;
A
#
# COMPACT_ATOMS: atom_id res chain seq x y z
N MET A 1 -12.11 15.98 -0.77
CA MET A 1 -11.86 15.30 0.48
C MET A 1 -12.15 13.80 0.36
N ASN A 2 -11.25 12.99 0.82
CA ASN A 2 -11.41 11.56 0.65
C ASN A 2 -11.10 10.83 1.97
N SER A 3 -12.14 10.63 2.79
CA SER A 3 -11.98 9.97 4.07
C SER A 3 -11.62 8.49 3.91
N GLU A 4 -11.99 7.87 2.80
CA GLU A 4 -11.63 6.48 2.55
C GLU A 4 -10.12 6.33 2.38
N ARG A 5 -9.48 7.27 1.70
CA ARG A 5 -8.03 7.27 1.56
C ARG A 5 -7.35 7.47 2.91
N ALA A 6 -7.85 8.40 3.70
CA ALA A 6 -7.32 8.65 5.04
C ALA A 6 -7.50 7.43 5.94
N ASP A 7 -8.64 6.76 5.85
CA ASP A 7 -8.89 5.55 6.63
C ASP A 7 -7.95 4.43 6.22
N ALA A 8 -7.72 4.27 4.92
CA ALA A 8 -6.78 3.27 4.41
C ALA A 8 -5.37 3.55 4.91
N TYR A 9 -4.96 4.81 4.87
CA TYR A 9 -3.66 5.22 5.36
C TYR A 9 -3.49 4.86 6.84
N ARG A 10 -4.51 5.13 7.65
CA ARG A 10 -4.49 4.76 9.07
C ARG A 10 -4.39 3.26 9.27
N ARG A 11 -5.06 2.47 8.43
CA ARG A 11 -4.96 1.00 8.53
C ARG A 11 -3.54 0.53 8.26
N VAL A 12 -2.88 1.11 7.25
CA VAL A 12 -1.48 0.77 6.97
C VAL A 12 -0.59 1.12 8.15
N MET A 13 -0.75 2.32 8.71
CA MET A 13 0.06 2.74 9.85
C MET A 13 -0.20 1.87 11.08
N THR A 14 -1.43 1.46 11.29
CA THR A 14 -1.79 0.55 12.39
C THR A 14 -1.14 -0.81 12.20
N THR A 15 -1.17 -1.35 10.97
CA THR A 15 -0.51 -2.62 10.66
C THR A 15 0.98 -2.53 10.94
N LEU A 16 1.63 -1.45 10.52
CA LEU A 16 3.06 -1.27 10.77
C LEU A 16 3.37 -1.20 12.26
N ARG A 17 2.51 -0.56 13.02
CA ARG A 17 2.71 -0.43 14.46
C ARG A 17 2.51 -1.76 15.19
N GLU A 18 1.50 -2.52 14.79
CA GLU A 18 1.11 -3.74 15.50
C GLU A 18 1.95 -4.95 15.11
N VAL A 19 2.21 -5.14 13.83
CA VAL A 19 2.94 -6.33 13.37
C VAL A 19 4.32 -6.02 12.83
N GLY A 20 4.60 -4.77 12.51
CA GLY A 20 5.88 -4.39 11.93
C GLY A 20 7.08 -4.83 12.75
N PRO A 21 7.13 -4.47 14.05
CA PRO A 21 8.32 -4.79 14.85
C PRO A 21 8.63 -6.30 14.94
N SER A 22 7.62 -7.15 14.87
CA SER A 22 7.82 -8.58 15.00
C SER A 22 7.94 -9.31 13.66
N LYS A 23 7.42 -8.72 12.57
CA LYS A 23 7.30 -9.42 11.29
C LYS A 23 8.03 -8.76 10.14
N LEU A 24 8.52 -7.54 10.34
CA LEU A 24 9.16 -6.77 9.28
C LEU A 24 10.48 -6.19 9.78
N THR A 25 11.45 -6.09 8.88
CA THR A 25 12.67 -5.33 9.19
C THR A 25 12.35 -3.84 9.14
N ALA A 26 13.24 -3.02 9.71
CA ALA A 26 13.09 -1.57 9.67
C ALA A 26 13.02 -1.05 8.22
N GLY A 27 13.85 -1.62 7.33
CA GLY A 27 13.84 -1.25 5.92
C GLY A 27 12.53 -1.59 5.24
N GLU A 28 11.97 -2.76 5.56
CA GLU A 28 10.69 -3.17 5.01
C GLU A 28 9.57 -2.27 5.49
N GLN A 29 9.58 -1.91 6.77
CA GLN A 29 8.58 -0.97 7.30
C GLN A 29 8.66 0.38 6.60
N SER A 30 9.88 0.87 6.35
CA SER A 30 10.07 2.12 5.61
C SER A 30 9.52 2.05 4.19
N ARG A 31 9.75 0.95 3.50
CA ARG A 31 9.25 0.78 2.12
C ARG A 31 7.73 0.82 2.08
N ILE A 32 7.08 0.16 3.03
CA ILE A 32 5.61 0.16 3.11
C ILE A 32 5.09 1.56 3.42
N ARG A 33 5.72 2.25 4.37
CA ARG A 33 5.32 3.60 4.72
C ARG A 33 5.49 4.56 3.56
N GLU A 34 6.61 4.46 2.84
CA GLU A 34 6.86 5.31 1.68
C GLU A 34 5.85 5.08 0.59
N ALA A 35 5.44 3.83 0.38
CA ALA A 35 4.41 3.52 -0.60
C ALA A 35 3.06 4.14 -0.22
N ALA A 36 2.67 3.99 1.05
CA ALA A 36 1.43 4.58 1.54
C ALA A 36 1.46 6.10 1.41
N ASP A 37 2.58 6.73 1.78
CA ASP A 37 2.73 8.18 1.67
C ASP A 37 2.67 8.63 0.21
N ALA A 38 3.39 7.97 -0.67
CA ALA A 38 3.43 8.34 -2.08
C ALA A 38 2.05 8.27 -2.71
N LEU A 39 1.29 7.23 -2.38
CA LEU A 39 -0.06 7.07 -2.91
C LEU A 39 -1.02 8.06 -2.28
N PHE A 40 -0.92 8.27 -0.97
CA PHE A 40 -1.83 9.16 -0.26
C PHE A 40 -1.74 10.60 -0.77
N PHE A 41 -0.54 11.04 -1.13
CA PHE A 41 -0.33 12.39 -1.63
C PHE A 41 -0.40 12.51 -3.14
N SER A 42 -0.67 11.41 -3.85
CA SER A 42 -0.81 11.45 -5.30
C SER A 42 -2.21 11.91 -5.70
N ALA A 43 -2.27 12.79 -6.68
CA ALA A 43 -3.55 13.22 -7.25
C ALA A 43 -4.03 12.28 -8.35
N SER A 44 -3.09 11.68 -9.09
CA SER A 44 -3.41 10.78 -10.20
C SER A 44 -2.22 9.86 -10.44
N LEU A 45 -2.47 8.55 -10.42
CA LEU A 45 -1.40 7.58 -10.69
C LEU A 45 -0.88 7.68 -12.12
N ASP A 46 -1.73 8.09 -13.06
CA ASP A 46 -1.33 8.21 -14.46
C ASP A 46 -0.23 9.26 -14.65
N ASP A 47 -0.22 10.28 -13.81
CA ASP A 47 0.72 11.39 -13.91
C ASP A 47 1.79 11.35 -12.81
N ASP A 48 1.90 10.25 -12.09
CA ASP A 48 2.78 10.17 -10.93
C ASP A 48 3.64 8.91 -10.98
N PRO A 49 4.74 8.96 -11.73
CA PRO A 49 5.64 7.79 -11.81
C PRO A 49 6.28 7.42 -10.46
N THR A 50 6.43 8.38 -9.55
CA THR A 50 6.95 8.08 -8.21
C THR A 50 5.97 7.21 -7.42
N ALA A 51 4.69 7.53 -7.48
CA ALA A 51 3.67 6.73 -6.81
C ALA A 51 3.57 5.34 -7.44
N TRP A 52 3.66 5.25 -8.77
CA TRP A 52 3.67 3.97 -9.47
C TRP A 52 4.86 3.11 -9.05
N ALA A 53 6.04 3.71 -8.99
CA ALA A 53 7.25 2.99 -8.59
C ALA A 53 7.13 2.48 -7.15
N ALA A 54 6.58 3.29 -6.26
CA ALA A 54 6.38 2.90 -4.86
C ALA A 54 5.39 1.74 -4.74
N LEU A 55 4.31 1.78 -5.52
CA LEU A 55 3.33 0.68 -5.53
C LEU A 55 3.97 -0.60 -6.06
N ASP A 56 4.73 -0.50 -7.13
CA ASP A 56 5.43 -1.65 -7.71
C ASP A 56 6.43 -2.24 -6.71
N ASP A 57 7.15 -1.38 -6.00
CA ASP A 57 8.11 -1.81 -4.98
C ASP A 57 7.42 -2.60 -3.86
N VAL A 58 6.28 -2.13 -3.39
CA VAL A 58 5.58 -2.82 -2.30
C VAL A 58 4.96 -4.14 -2.77
N HIS A 59 4.58 -4.23 -4.04
CA HIS A 59 4.14 -5.52 -4.60
C HIS A 59 5.28 -6.53 -4.62
N SER A 60 6.47 -6.10 -4.96
CA SER A 60 7.67 -6.95 -4.92
C SER A 60 7.97 -7.41 -3.51
N LEU A 61 7.88 -6.50 -2.55
CA LEU A 61 8.08 -6.83 -1.14
C LEU A 61 7.03 -7.84 -0.65
N ALA A 62 5.78 -7.65 -1.04
CA ALA A 62 4.69 -8.55 -0.65
C ALA A 62 4.96 -9.97 -1.13
N ARG A 63 5.50 -10.10 -2.33
CA ARG A 63 5.86 -11.41 -2.88
C ARG A 63 6.94 -12.09 -2.03
N VAL A 64 7.95 -11.33 -1.62
CA VAL A 64 9.01 -11.85 -0.75
C VAL A 64 8.43 -12.29 0.60
N LEU A 65 7.55 -11.49 1.18
CA LEU A 65 6.94 -11.82 2.48
C LEU A 65 6.13 -13.11 2.40
N HIS A 66 5.40 -13.30 1.32
CA HIS A 66 4.62 -14.51 1.11
C HIS A 66 5.52 -15.72 0.82
N ASP A 67 6.46 -15.58 -0.10
CA ASP A 67 7.32 -16.69 -0.53
C ASP A 67 8.25 -17.16 0.58
N SER A 68 8.59 -16.28 1.52
CA SER A 68 9.42 -16.65 2.67
C SER A 68 8.61 -17.15 3.87
N ASP A 69 7.31 -17.33 3.69
CA ASP A 69 6.39 -17.81 4.73
C ASP A 69 6.30 -16.90 5.95
N ARG A 70 6.74 -15.64 5.83
CA ARG A 70 6.62 -14.69 6.94
C ARG A 70 5.21 -14.17 7.11
N TRP A 71 4.46 -14.08 6.00
CA TRP A 71 3.10 -13.56 5.99
C TRP A 71 2.19 -14.51 5.23
N THR A 72 0.94 -14.63 5.69
CA THR A 72 -0.06 -15.40 4.96
C THR A 72 -0.51 -14.65 3.72
N GLU A 73 -1.07 -15.39 2.74
CA GLU A 73 -1.62 -14.78 1.54
C GLU A 73 -2.68 -13.72 1.88
N LEU A 74 -3.55 -14.05 2.84
CA LEU A 74 -4.61 -13.12 3.24
C LEU A 74 -4.04 -11.83 3.84
N SER A 75 -3.02 -11.94 4.70
CA SER A 75 -2.39 -10.77 5.31
C SER A 75 -1.71 -9.90 4.27
N VAL A 76 -1.03 -10.52 3.30
CA VAL A 76 -0.39 -9.80 2.20
C VAL A 76 -1.43 -9.07 1.37
N ARG A 77 -2.51 -9.76 1.03
CA ARG A 77 -3.58 -9.17 0.22
C ARG A 77 -4.21 -7.97 0.91
N ARG A 78 -4.47 -8.09 2.20
CA ARG A 78 -5.05 -6.99 2.97
C ARG A 78 -4.13 -5.78 2.99
N LEU A 79 -2.84 -6.02 3.18
CA LEU A 79 -1.88 -4.92 3.17
C LEU A 79 -1.85 -4.23 1.82
N LEU A 80 -1.79 -4.99 0.74
CA LEU A 80 -1.77 -4.43 -0.61
C LEU A 80 -3.05 -3.65 -0.92
N ASP A 81 -4.19 -4.18 -0.50
CA ASP A 81 -5.47 -3.49 -0.69
C ASP A 81 -5.50 -2.17 0.07
N ASP A 82 -5.04 -2.17 1.32
CA ASP A 82 -5.00 -0.95 2.14
C ASP A 82 -4.06 0.08 1.52
N ILE A 83 -2.91 -0.33 1.02
CA ILE A 83 -1.97 0.58 0.36
C ILE A 83 -2.59 1.15 -0.91
N ALA A 84 -3.19 0.31 -1.73
CA ALA A 84 -3.83 0.76 -2.96
C ALA A 84 -4.96 1.76 -2.67
N ASP A 85 -5.70 1.54 -1.58
CA ASP A 85 -6.80 2.42 -1.19
C ASP A 85 -6.32 3.77 -0.66
N CYS A 86 -5.04 3.90 -0.33
CA CYS A 86 -4.45 5.20 0.02
C CYS A 86 -4.36 6.11 -1.20
N GLY A 87 -4.28 5.53 -2.38
CA GLY A 87 -4.08 6.29 -3.61
C GLY A 87 -5.37 6.80 -4.24
N PRO A 88 -5.23 7.48 -5.38
CA PRO A 88 -6.39 7.87 -6.17
C PRO A 88 -7.19 6.64 -6.54
N SER A 89 -8.49 6.74 -6.46
CA SER A 89 -9.37 5.59 -6.63
C SER A 89 -9.32 5.04 -8.07
N PRO A 90 -8.85 3.80 -8.26
CA PRO A 90 -8.94 3.16 -9.58
C PRO A 90 -10.38 2.90 -9.98
N ALA A 91 -11.27 2.79 -9.00
CA ALA A 91 -12.68 2.56 -9.27
C ALA A 91 -13.31 3.71 -10.05
N ALA A 92 -12.84 4.94 -9.81
CA ALA A 92 -13.31 6.10 -10.56
C ALA A 92 -12.95 5.98 -12.04
N ALA A 93 -11.73 5.54 -12.34
CA ALA A 93 -11.28 5.35 -13.70
C ALA A 93 -12.06 4.23 -14.39
N VAL A 94 -12.30 3.15 -13.66
CA VAL A 94 -13.09 2.03 -14.18
C VAL A 94 -14.53 2.46 -14.46
N ALA A 95 -15.13 3.18 -13.54
CA ALA A 95 -16.48 3.69 -13.71
C ALA A 95 -16.59 4.60 -14.93
N GLN A 96 -15.56 5.40 -15.16
CA GLN A 96 -15.53 6.30 -16.32
C GLN A 96 -15.37 5.52 -17.62
N ALA A 97 -14.64 4.43 -17.59
CA ALA A 97 -14.44 3.58 -18.75
C ALA A 97 -15.71 2.82 -19.12
N ALA A 98 -16.52 2.55 -18.15
CA ALA A 98 -17.77 1.85 -18.37
C ALA A 98 -18.82 2.79 -18.95
#